data_67a98f2811ad74d48baed67f31927970
#
_entry.id   67a98f2811ad74d48baed67f31927970
#
_cell.length_a   1.000
_cell.length_b   1.000
_cell.length_c   1.000
_cell.angle_alpha   90.00
_cell.angle_beta   90.00
_cell.angle_gamma   90.00
#
_symmetry.space_group_name_H-M   'P 1'
#
loop_
_entity.id
_entity.type
_entity.pdbx_description
1 polymer ?
#
loop_
_entity_poly.entity_id
_entity_poly.type
_entity_poly.pdbx_seq_one_letter_code
_entity_poly.pdbx_strand_id
1 'polypeptide(L)'
;MAQKKSVFETLSAINVNDKVEKKSNLTYLSWAWAWDAVKRQYPDASYEVLRDPQTDKPWFFDPALGYMTMTNVTIDGETLEMWLPVMDGANNAMMDTPYTFATRYGEKQVNKATMFDINKTIMRCLTKNLAMFGLGHYIYAGEDLPESKPEPVSLKTLKVNDENYKKIVGYINENKDKTIEDVLSMVERKYKVTPSVKKGLTAEIEKA
;
A
#
# COMPACT_ATOMS: atom_id res chain seq x y z
N MET A 1 42.31 -20.44 8.10
CA MET A 1 41.48 -20.40 6.89
C MET A 1 40.36 -19.42 7.16
N ALA A 2 40.16 -18.40 6.30
CA ALA A 2 39.02 -17.49 6.46
C ALA A 2 37.71 -18.27 6.27
N GLN A 3 36.78 -18.13 7.19
CA GLN A 3 35.49 -18.78 7.11
C GLN A 3 34.72 -18.23 5.91
N LYS A 4 34.23 -19.10 5.01
CA LYS A 4 33.40 -18.70 3.86
C LYS A 4 32.14 -18.00 4.40
N LYS A 5 31.89 -16.76 3.98
CA LYS A 5 30.65 -16.06 4.34
C LYS A 5 29.45 -16.80 3.77
N SER A 6 28.34 -16.80 4.52
CA SER A 6 27.07 -17.32 4.04
C SER A 6 26.52 -16.47 2.89
N VAL A 7 25.53 -17.00 2.17
CA VAL A 7 24.81 -16.24 1.13
C VAL A 7 24.20 -14.97 1.74
N PHE A 8 23.56 -15.11 2.89
CA PHE A 8 22.92 -14.00 3.60
C PHE A 8 23.95 -12.91 4.00
N GLU A 9 25.07 -13.28 4.60
CA GLU A 9 26.12 -12.32 4.98
C GLU A 9 26.71 -11.60 3.78
N THR A 10 26.84 -12.28 2.64
CA THR A 10 27.37 -11.71 1.41
C THR A 10 26.40 -10.71 0.80
N LEU A 11 25.12 -11.10 0.64
CA LEU A 11 24.11 -10.27 -0.01
C LEU A 11 23.63 -9.12 0.88
N SER A 12 23.54 -9.33 2.20
CA SER A 12 23.14 -8.27 3.14
C SER A 12 24.19 -7.15 3.28
N ALA A 13 25.44 -7.42 2.93
CA ALA A 13 26.49 -6.40 2.90
C ALA A 13 26.39 -5.44 1.69
N ILE A 14 25.57 -5.77 0.68
CA ILE A 14 25.38 -4.93 -0.50
C ILE A 14 24.45 -3.76 -0.16
N ASN A 15 24.95 -2.53 -0.30
CA ASN A 15 24.13 -1.34 -0.12
C ASN A 15 23.24 -1.12 -1.35
N VAL A 16 21.92 -1.12 -1.15
CA VAL A 16 20.93 -0.92 -2.23
C VAL A 16 20.28 0.47 -2.20
N ASN A 17 20.68 1.37 -1.30
CA ASN A 17 19.98 2.64 -1.06
C ASN A 17 19.95 3.58 -2.26
N ASP A 18 20.94 3.51 -3.14
CA ASP A 18 21.02 4.30 -4.38
C ASP A 18 20.26 3.66 -5.57
N LYS A 19 19.68 2.48 -5.37
CA LYS A 19 18.96 1.68 -6.37
C LYS A 19 17.47 1.51 -6.05
N VAL A 20 17.01 2.17 -5.00
CA VAL A 20 15.62 2.11 -4.57
C VAL A 20 14.84 3.33 -5.02
N GLU A 21 13.58 3.11 -5.36
CA GLU A 21 12.61 4.16 -5.65
C GLU A 21 11.56 4.22 -4.54
N LYS A 22 11.24 5.43 -4.10
CA LYS A 22 10.14 5.66 -3.16
C LYS A 22 8.86 5.97 -3.93
N LYS A 23 7.81 5.18 -3.68
CA LYS A 23 6.49 5.40 -4.26
C LYS A 23 5.46 5.32 -3.13
N SER A 24 4.79 6.43 -2.86
CA SER A 24 3.98 6.58 -1.65
C SER A 24 4.84 6.38 -0.40
N ASN A 25 4.44 5.54 0.54
CA ASN A 25 5.22 5.21 1.74
C ASN A 25 6.06 3.93 1.59
N LEU A 26 6.09 3.33 0.39
CA LEU A 26 6.81 2.08 0.14
C LEU A 26 8.11 2.34 -0.62
N THR A 27 9.10 1.52 -0.31
CA THR A 27 10.40 1.51 -0.97
C THR A 27 10.47 0.32 -1.93
N TYR A 28 10.81 0.59 -3.18
CA TYR A 28 10.92 -0.44 -4.22
C TYR A 28 12.35 -0.57 -4.70
N LEU A 29 12.85 -1.80 -4.69
CA LEU A 29 14.11 -2.15 -5.35
C LEU A 29 13.79 -2.69 -6.75
N SER A 30 14.47 -2.16 -7.77
CA SER A 30 14.33 -2.67 -9.14
C SER A 30 14.75 -4.13 -9.22
N TRP A 31 13.85 -5.00 -9.73
CA TRP A 31 14.12 -6.42 -9.89
C TRP A 31 15.34 -6.69 -10.78
N ALA A 32 15.52 -5.90 -11.84
CA ALA A 32 16.63 -6.07 -12.79
C ALA A 32 17.97 -5.78 -12.10
N TRP A 33 18.04 -4.73 -11.29
CA TRP A 33 19.22 -4.43 -10.51
C TRP A 33 19.47 -5.48 -9.41
N ALA A 34 18.40 -5.89 -8.71
CA ALA A 34 18.51 -6.91 -7.68
C ALA A 34 19.03 -8.24 -8.24
N TRP A 35 18.53 -8.65 -9.40
CA TRP A 35 18.98 -9.86 -10.07
C TRP A 35 20.42 -9.74 -10.59
N ASP A 36 20.82 -8.60 -11.19
CA ASP A 36 22.20 -8.33 -11.58
C ASP A 36 23.16 -8.44 -10.39
N ALA A 37 22.81 -7.82 -9.25
CA ALA A 37 23.63 -7.88 -8.04
C ALA A 37 23.83 -9.31 -7.54
N VAL A 38 22.77 -10.14 -7.56
CA VAL A 38 22.88 -11.57 -7.20
C VAL A 38 23.73 -12.34 -8.18
N LYS A 39 23.50 -12.18 -9.48
CA LYS A 39 24.25 -12.91 -10.54
C LYS A 39 25.73 -12.57 -10.56
N ARG A 40 26.14 -11.38 -10.14
CA ARG A 40 27.55 -11.00 -10.00
C ARG A 40 28.23 -11.75 -8.85
N GLN A 41 27.53 -12.04 -7.77
CA GLN A 41 28.06 -12.77 -6.60
C GLN A 41 27.91 -14.28 -6.76
N TYR A 42 26.81 -14.70 -7.36
CA TYR A 42 26.39 -16.11 -7.53
C TYR A 42 25.97 -16.35 -8.98
N PRO A 43 26.92 -16.59 -9.91
CA PRO A 43 26.62 -16.78 -11.34
C PRO A 43 25.64 -17.90 -11.65
N ASP A 44 25.62 -18.94 -10.79
CA ASP A 44 24.75 -20.12 -10.95
C ASP A 44 23.36 -19.92 -10.29
N ALA A 45 23.12 -18.79 -9.64
CA ALA A 45 21.79 -18.50 -9.09
C ALA A 45 20.72 -18.56 -10.17
N SER A 46 19.58 -19.14 -9.84
CA SER A 46 18.43 -19.30 -10.73
C SER A 46 17.12 -18.93 -10.01
N TYR A 47 16.10 -18.62 -10.78
CA TYR A 47 14.75 -18.47 -10.27
C TYR A 47 13.74 -19.15 -11.18
N GLU A 48 12.62 -19.51 -10.60
CA GLU A 48 11.48 -20.08 -11.29
C GLU A 48 10.21 -19.33 -10.87
N VAL A 49 9.33 -19.07 -11.83
CA VAL A 49 7.97 -18.62 -11.57
C VAL A 49 7.08 -19.84 -11.49
N LEU A 50 6.53 -20.13 -10.32
CA LEU A 50 5.68 -21.28 -10.12
C LEU A 50 4.37 -21.11 -10.89
N ARG A 51 3.89 -22.23 -11.44
CA ARG A 51 2.69 -22.28 -12.24
C ARG A 51 1.62 -23.10 -11.53
N ASP A 52 0.37 -22.65 -11.70
CA ASP A 52 -0.78 -23.44 -11.27
C ASP A 52 -0.78 -24.79 -12.03
N PRO A 53 -0.74 -25.94 -11.32
CA PRO A 53 -0.60 -27.26 -11.96
C PRO A 53 -1.83 -27.66 -12.79
N GLN A 54 -2.97 -27.03 -12.60
CA GLN A 54 -4.21 -27.33 -13.35
C GLN A 54 -4.32 -26.49 -14.64
N THR A 55 -3.84 -25.25 -14.61
CA THR A 55 -4.05 -24.28 -15.71
C THR A 55 -2.77 -23.92 -16.45
N ASP A 56 -1.59 -24.32 -15.96
CA ASP A 56 -0.25 -23.93 -16.44
C ASP A 56 -0.01 -22.40 -16.47
N LYS A 57 -0.80 -21.64 -15.73
CA LYS A 57 -0.68 -20.17 -15.65
C LYS A 57 0.34 -19.78 -14.58
N PRO A 58 1.13 -18.72 -14.76
CA PRO A 58 2.11 -18.23 -13.79
C PRO A 58 1.44 -17.44 -12.64
N TRP A 59 0.25 -17.85 -12.24
CA TRP A 59 -0.52 -17.34 -11.10
C TRP A 59 -1.52 -18.39 -10.63
N PHE A 60 -1.89 -18.28 -9.39
CA PHE A 60 -2.96 -19.03 -8.75
C PHE A 60 -4.16 -18.10 -8.57
N PHE A 61 -5.37 -18.63 -8.68
CA PHE A 61 -6.60 -17.84 -8.50
C PHE A 61 -7.58 -18.55 -7.60
N ASP A 62 -8.06 -17.85 -6.61
CA ASP A 62 -9.17 -18.25 -5.77
C ASP A 62 -10.29 -17.21 -5.89
N PRO A 63 -11.55 -17.62 -6.20
CA PRO A 63 -12.66 -16.68 -6.40
C PRO A 63 -13.05 -15.88 -5.14
N ALA A 64 -12.65 -16.30 -3.95
CA ALA A 64 -12.89 -15.58 -2.69
C ALA A 64 -11.71 -14.69 -2.26
N LEU A 65 -10.46 -15.05 -2.66
CA LEU A 65 -9.24 -14.40 -2.18
C LEU A 65 -8.49 -13.61 -3.24
N GLY A 66 -8.74 -13.88 -4.54
CA GLY A 66 -8.10 -13.21 -5.66
C GLY A 66 -6.90 -13.96 -6.22
N TYR A 67 -5.96 -13.23 -6.80
CA TYR A 67 -4.78 -13.78 -7.47
C TYR A 67 -3.56 -13.79 -6.56
N MET A 68 -2.71 -14.81 -6.73
CA MET A 68 -1.43 -14.96 -6.07
C MET A 68 -0.36 -15.36 -7.08
N THR A 69 0.85 -14.86 -6.92
CA THR A 69 2.04 -15.27 -7.68
C THR A 69 3.06 -15.88 -6.73
N MET A 70 3.86 -16.82 -7.24
CA MET A 70 4.88 -17.51 -6.44
C MET A 70 6.17 -17.62 -7.23
N THR A 71 7.30 -17.50 -6.54
CA THR A 71 8.63 -17.69 -7.10
C THR A 71 9.48 -18.57 -6.20
N ASN A 72 10.30 -19.43 -6.81
CA ASN A 72 11.44 -20.06 -6.16
C ASN A 72 12.72 -19.36 -6.60
N VAL A 73 13.64 -19.16 -5.69
CA VAL A 73 15.01 -18.69 -5.96
C VAL A 73 15.97 -19.69 -5.38
N THR A 74 16.97 -20.10 -6.17
CA THR A 74 18.03 -21.01 -5.75
C THR A 74 19.37 -20.30 -5.82
N ILE A 75 20.10 -20.25 -4.71
CA ILE A 75 21.43 -19.65 -4.58
C ILE A 75 22.33 -20.59 -3.77
N ASP A 76 23.49 -20.98 -4.31
CA ASP A 76 24.47 -21.85 -3.65
C ASP A 76 23.85 -23.16 -3.11
N GLY A 77 22.86 -23.72 -3.84
CA GLY A 77 22.15 -24.98 -3.51
C GLY A 77 20.98 -24.81 -2.54
N GLU A 78 20.75 -23.67 -1.94
CA GLU A 78 19.58 -23.36 -1.12
C GLU A 78 18.45 -22.81 -1.99
N THR A 79 17.23 -23.32 -1.81
CA THR A 79 16.02 -22.83 -2.51
C THR A 79 15.03 -22.26 -1.50
N LEU A 80 14.63 -21.02 -1.71
CA LEU A 80 13.59 -20.35 -0.93
C LEU A 80 12.40 -20.01 -1.82
N GLU A 81 11.20 -20.22 -1.27
CA GLU A 81 9.93 -19.88 -1.89
C GLU A 81 9.41 -18.54 -1.35
N MET A 82 8.81 -17.76 -2.23
CA MET A 82 8.08 -16.53 -1.88
C MET A 82 6.80 -16.47 -2.68
N TRP A 83 5.75 -15.97 -2.05
CA TRP A 83 4.48 -15.70 -2.72
C TRP A 83 3.94 -14.31 -2.37
N LEU A 84 3.21 -13.70 -3.28
CA LEU A 84 2.57 -12.41 -3.09
C LEU A 84 1.17 -12.37 -3.71
N PRO A 85 0.19 -11.77 -3.02
CA PRO A 85 -1.10 -11.49 -3.61
C PRO A 85 -0.99 -10.37 -4.66
N VAL A 86 -1.83 -10.44 -5.68
CA VAL A 86 -1.99 -9.37 -6.66
C VAL A 86 -2.92 -8.31 -6.07
N MET A 87 -2.39 -7.11 -5.86
CA MET A 87 -3.09 -6.02 -5.19
C MET A 87 -3.02 -4.72 -5.99
N ASP A 88 -4.01 -3.87 -5.77
CA ASP A 88 -4.00 -2.49 -6.24
C ASP A 88 -3.01 -1.60 -5.44
N GLY A 89 -2.96 -0.31 -5.77
CA GLY A 89 -2.08 0.64 -5.07
C GLY A 89 -2.48 0.96 -3.64
N ALA A 90 -3.63 0.49 -3.17
CA ALA A 90 -4.15 0.66 -1.81
C ALA A 90 -4.16 -0.67 -1.03
N ASN A 91 -3.43 -1.68 -1.51
CA ASN A 91 -3.31 -3.04 -0.95
C ASN A 91 -4.63 -3.83 -0.92
N ASN A 92 -5.60 -3.49 -1.77
CA ASN A 92 -6.80 -4.31 -1.93
C ASN A 92 -6.51 -5.45 -2.90
N ALA A 93 -6.96 -6.67 -2.57
CA ALA A 93 -6.84 -7.82 -3.46
C ALA A 93 -7.58 -7.56 -4.78
N MET A 94 -6.94 -7.83 -5.90
CA MET A 94 -7.57 -7.70 -7.22
C MET A 94 -8.20 -9.04 -7.63
N MET A 95 -9.44 -8.98 -8.11
CA MET A 95 -10.24 -10.12 -8.54
C MET A 95 -10.28 -10.22 -10.06
N ASP A 96 -10.97 -11.22 -10.60
CA ASP A 96 -11.24 -11.38 -12.04
C ASP A 96 -12.32 -10.40 -12.56
N THR A 97 -13.12 -9.88 -11.64
CA THR A 97 -14.14 -8.85 -11.88
C THR A 97 -13.90 -7.64 -10.96
N PRO A 98 -14.27 -6.42 -11.39
CA PRO A 98 -14.21 -5.27 -10.49
C PRO A 98 -15.26 -5.42 -9.38
N TYR A 99 -14.93 -4.89 -8.20
CA TYR A 99 -15.86 -4.86 -7.05
C TYR A 99 -15.80 -3.52 -6.31
N THR A 100 -16.83 -3.23 -5.52
CA THR A 100 -16.88 -2.05 -4.65
C THR A 100 -17.01 -2.46 -3.20
N PHE A 101 -16.49 -1.62 -2.31
CA PHE A 101 -16.66 -1.77 -0.87
C PHE A 101 -16.86 -0.41 -0.20
N ALA A 102 -17.65 -0.40 0.86
CA ALA A 102 -17.94 0.81 1.62
C ALA A 102 -16.75 1.20 2.52
N THR A 103 -16.44 2.49 2.55
CA THR A 103 -15.50 3.08 3.50
C THR A 103 -16.19 4.22 4.24
N ARG A 104 -15.59 4.71 5.31
CA ARG A 104 -16.09 5.90 6.04
C ARG A 104 -16.16 7.18 5.16
N TYR A 105 -15.53 7.17 4.00
CA TYR A 105 -15.51 8.30 3.05
C TYR A 105 -16.35 8.06 1.80
N GLY A 106 -17.12 6.99 1.75
CA GLY A 106 -17.92 6.57 0.61
C GLY A 106 -17.47 5.23 0.02
N GLU A 107 -18.07 4.84 -1.09
CA GLU A 107 -17.70 3.63 -1.80
C GLU A 107 -16.37 3.79 -2.54
N LYS A 108 -15.57 2.75 -2.51
CA LYS A 108 -14.36 2.63 -3.32
C LYS A 108 -14.47 1.43 -4.25
N GLN A 109 -13.97 1.60 -5.46
CA GLN A 109 -13.92 0.54 -6.48
C GLN A 109 -12.51 -0.01 -6.59
N VAL A 110 -12.40 -1.32 -6.69
CA VAL A 110 -11.19 -2.07 -7.07
C VAL A 110 -11.41 -2.61 -8.49
N ASN A 111 -10.49 -2.30 -9.39
CA ASN A 111 -10.53 -2.80 -10.75
C ASN A 111 -10.13 -4.29 -10.79
N LYS A 112 -10.56 -5.00 -11.84
CA LYS A 112 -10.11 -6.37 -12.08
C LYS A 112 -8.61 -6.41 -12.35
N ALA A 113 -7.97 -7.53 -11.99
CA ALA A 113 -6.58 -7.79 -12.30
C ALA A 113 -6.33 -7.86 -13.82
N THR A 114 -5.18 -7.34 -14.23
CA THR A 114 -4.70 -7.40 -15.61
C THR A 114 -3.39 -8.19 -15.67
N MET A 115 -2.97 -8.61 -16.86
CA MET A 115 -1.66 -9.23 -17.06
C MET A 115 -0.49 -8.34 -16.63
N PHE A 116 -0.68 -7.02 -16.69
CA PHE A 116 0.31 -6.07 -16.18
C PHE A 116 0.45 -6.17 -14.65
N ASP A 117 -0.67 -6.29 -13.93
CA ASP A 117 -0.66 -6.44 -12.47
C ASP A 117 -0.05 -7.77 -12.05
N ILE A 118 -0.36 -8.85 -12.76
CA ILE A 118 0.26 -10.17 -12.57
C ILE A 118 1.78 -10.07 -12.75
N ASN A 119 2.26 -9.56 -13.90
CA ASN A 119 3.69 -9.45 -14.18
C ASN A 119 4.40 -8.55 -13.16
N LYS A 120 3.82 -7.41 -12.81
CA LYS A 120 4.34 -6.52 -11.77
C LYS A 120 4.50 -7.26 -10.43
N THR A 121 3.51 -8.08 -10.06
CA THR A 121 3.54 -8.84 -8.80
C THR A 121 4.58 -9.96 -8.85
N ILE A 122 4.76 -10.67 -9.98
CA ILE A 122 5.82 -11.66 -10.16
C ILE A 122 7.20 -11.02 -9.92
N MET A 123 7.47 -9.84 -10.50
CA MET A 123 8.75 -9.16 -10.32
C MET A 123 8.96 -8.67 -8.88
N ARG A 124 7.91 -8.22 -8.20
CA ARG A 124 7.96 -7.89 -6.76
C ARG A 124 8.19 -9.14 -5.91
N CYS A 125 7.54 -10.25 -6.25
CA CYS A 125 7.72 -11.54 -5.59
C CYS A 125 9.19 -11.98 -5.67
N LEU A 126 9.80 -11.94 -6.87
CA LEU A 126 11.22 -12.22 -7.08
C LEU A 126 12.11 -11.34 -6.19
N THR A 127 11.89 -10.03 -6.17
CA THR A 127 12.71 -9.10 -5.37
C THR A 127 12.60 -9.38 -3.87
N LYS A 128 11.40 -9.69 -3.35
CA LYS A 128 11.21 -10.09 -1.95
C LYS A 128 11.86 -11.43 -1.64
N ASN A 129 11.83 -12.37 -2.59
CA ASN A 129 12.54 -13.64 -2.43
C ASN A 129 14.06 -13.42 -2.29
N LEU A 130 14.65 -12.56 -3.11
CA LEU A 130 16.07 -12.18 -3.00
C LEU A 130 16.39 -11.48 -1.66
N ALA A 131 15.43 -10.78 -1.09
CA ALA A 131 15.59 -10.17 0.24
C ALA A 131 15.64 -11.22 1.37
N MET A 132 15.01 -12.39 1.21
CA MET A 132 15.15 -13.50 2.15
C MET A 132 16.59 -14.06 2.16
N PHE A 133 17.30 -13.97 1.04
CA PHE A 133 18.73 -14.26 0.96
C PHE A 133 19.63 -13.11 1.44
N GLY A 134 19.06 -12.02 1.94
CA GLY A 134 19.77 -10.88 2.53
C GLY A 134 19.83 -9.62 1.67
N LEU A 135 19.61 -9.68 0.34
CA LEU A 135 19.76 -8.52 -0.53
C LEU A 135 18.72 -7.44 -0.23
N GLY A 136 19.16 -6.32 0.35
CA GLY A 136 18.26 -5.22 0.67
C GLY A 136 17.14 -5.58 1.64
N HIS A 137 17.29 -6.62 2.48
CA HIS A 137 16.27 -7.09 3.41
C HIS A 137 15.74 -5.98 4.32
N TYR A 138 16.58 -5.01 4.67
CA TYR A 138 16.23 -3.89 5.54
C TYR A 138 15.20 -2.92 4.95
N ILE A 139 15.03 -2.89 3.61
CA ILE A 139 14.02 -2.01 2.98
C ILE A 139 12.60 -2.53 3.20
N TYR A 140 12.46 -3.82 3.51
CA TYR A 140 11.18 -4.47 3.79
C TYR A 140 10.89 -4.56 5.31
N ALA A 141 11.86 -4.17 6.15
CA ALA A 141 11.65 -4.15 7.60
C ALA A 141 10.52 -3.16 7.95
N GLY A 142 9.46 -3.67 8.53
CA GLY A 142 8.28 -2.89 8.91
C GLY A 142 7.11 -2.93 7.92
N GLU A 143 7.23 -3.55 6.74
CA GLU A 143 6.10 -3.72 5.82
C GLU A 143 4.98 -4.60 6.41
N ASP A 144 5.34 -5.60 7.21
CA ASP A 144 4.42 -6.55 7.83
C ASP A 144 4.07 -6.17 9.28
N LEU A 145 4.43 -4.97 9.73
CA LEU A 145 3.93 -4.48 11.02
C LEU A 145 2.41 -4.35 10.92
N PRO A 146 1.67 -4.82 11.97
CA PRO A 146 0.24 -4.59 12.03
C PRO A 146 -0.01 -3.11 11.78
N GLU A 147 -0.89 -2.79 10.82
CA GLU A 147 -1.33 -1.40 10.68
C GLU A 147 -1.67 -0.92 12.09
N SER A 148 -0.88 0.01 12.61
CA SER A 148 -1.27 0.70 13.83
C SER A 148 -2.68 1.16 13.54
N LYS A 149 -3.67 0.62 14.26
CA LYS A 149 -5.07 1.08 14.15
C LYS A 149 -4.93 2.58 14.06
N PRO A 150 -5.39 3.24 12.95
CA PRO A 150 -5.20 4.66 12.82
C PRO A 150 -5.66 5.23 14.14
N GLU A 151 -4.75 5.86 14.89
CA GLU A 151 -5.14 6.54 16.12
C GLU A 151 -6.37 7.32 15.74
N PRO A 152 -7.49 7.23 16.49
CA PRO A 152 -8.70 7.93 16.13
C PRO A 152 -8.24 9.35 15.87
N VAL A 153 -8.29 9.77 14.59
CA VAL A 153 -7.74 11.06 14.18
C VAL A 153 -8.45 12.03 15.09
N SER A 154 -7.72 12.59 16.06
CA SER A 154 -8.31 13.53 17.00
C SER A 154 -8.67 14.73 16.16
N LEU A 155 -9.92 14.75 15.72
CA LEU A 155 -10.44 15.82 14.86
C LEU A 155 -10.10 17.12 15.56
N LYS A 156 -9.40 18.02 14.87
CA LYS A 156 -9.09 19.34 15.41
C LYS A 156 -10.39 20.00 15.84
N THR A 157 -10.45 20.50 17.07
CA THR A 157 -11.63 21.19 17.55
C THR A 157 -11.78 22.50 16.77
N LEU A 158 -12.90 22.67 16.08
CA LEU A 158 -13.24 23.91 15.41
C LEU A 158 -13.57 24.98 16.48
N LYS A 159 -13.00 26.16 16.32
CA LYS A 159 -13.26 27.28 17.21
C LYS A 159 -14.02 28.35 16.46
N VAL A 160 -14.96 29.01 17.14
CA VAL A 160 -15.68 30.15 16.57
C VAL A 160 -14.70 31.25 16.20
N ASN A 161 -14.83 31.82 14.99
CA ASN A 161 -14.00 32.86 14.43
C ASN A 161 -12.55 32.51 14.05
N ASP A 162 -12.13 31.22 14.13
CA ASP A 162 -10.85 30.83 13.53
C ASP A 162 -10.92 30.83 12.00
N GLU A 163 -9.79 30.67 11.32
CA GLU A 163 -9.73 30.67 9.85
C GLU A 163 -10.59 29.59 9.20
N ASN A 164 -10.69 28.42 9.84
CA ASN A 164 -11.50 27.33 9.32
C ASN A 164 -12.99 27.61 9.49
N TYR A 165 -13.38 28.22 10.62
CA TYR A 165 -14.74 28.69 10.84
C TYR A 165 -15.14 29.73 9.80
N LYS A 166 -14.29 30.71 9.53
CA LYS A 166 -14.54 31.75 8.50
C LYS A 166 -14.71 31.15 7.10
N LYS A 167 -13.92 30.12 6.74
CA LYS A 167 -14.09 29.41 5.47
C LYS A 167 -15.45 28.71 5.38
N ILE A 168 -15.91 28.12 6.48
CA ILE A 168 -17.23 27.47 6.54
C ILE A 168 -18.35 28.52 6.43
N VAL A 169 -18.22 29.66 7.07
CA VAL A 169 -19.18 30.79 6.92
C VAL A 169 -19.19 31.29 5.48
N GLY A 170 -18.02 31.43 4.83
CA GLY A 170 -17.94 31.75 3.41
C GLY A 170 -18.71 30.75 2.54
N TYR A 171 -18.52 29.45 2.79
CA TYR A 171 -19.26 28.38 2.09
C TYR A 171 -20.77 28.50 2.30
N ILE A 172 -21.24 28.78 3.52
CA ILE A 172 -22.67 28.99 3.82
C ILE A 172 -23.23 30.14 2.98
N ASN A 173 -22.52 31.27 2.92
CA ASN A 173 -22.95 32.44 2.16
C ASN A 173 -23.02 32.22 0.64
N GLU A 174 -22.16 31.32 0.12
CA GLU A 174 -22.15 30.91 -1.29
C GLU A 174 -23.20 29.85 -1.62
N ASN A 175 -23.68 29.09 -0.62
CA ASN A 175 -24.59 27.94 -0.78
C ASN A 175 -25.81 28.08 0.14
N LYS A 176 -26.64 29.11 -0.12
CA LYS A 176 -27.80 29.46 0.70
C LYS A 176 -28.95 28.45 0.70
N ASP A 177 -28.87 27.43 -0.16
CA ASP A 177 -29.81 26.30 -0.27
C ASP A 177 -29.50 25.17 0.73
N LYS A 178 -28.36 25.22 1.42
CA LYS A 178 -27.95 24.17 2.36
C LYS A 178 -28.58 24.33 3.74
N THR A 179 -29.03 23.19 4.27
CA THR A 179 -29.56 23.13 5.64
C THR A 179 -28.43 23.09 6.67
N ILE A 180 -28.75 23.39 7.93
CA ILE A 180 -27.77 23.27 9.03
C ILE A 180 -27.28 21.81 9.18
N GLU A 181 -28.13 20.81 8.93
CA GLU A 181 -27.79 19.41 8.94
C GLU A 181 -26.74 19.07 7.87
N ASP A 182 -26.90 19.59 6.67
CA ASP A 182 -25.95 19.39 5.55
C ASP A 182 -24.58 19.96 5.92
N VAL A 183 -24.55 21.19 6.42
CA VAL A 183 -23.32 21.87 6.82
C VAL A 183 -22.64 21.15 7.98
N LEU A 184 -23.40 20.76 9.03
CA LEU A 184 -22.84 20.02 10.17
C LEU A 184 -22.29 18.67 9.75
N SER A 185 -23.02 17.90 8.92
CA SER A 185 -22.57 16.61 8.39
C SER A 185 -21.22 16.73 7.66
N MET A 186 -21.01 17.80 6.88
CA MET A 186 -19.77 18.07 6.19
C MET A 186 -18.64 18.47 7.16
N VAL A 187 -18.94 19.30 8.15
CA VAL A 187 -17.95 19.86 9.09
C VAL A 187 -17.49 18.80 10.10
N GLU A 188 -18.42 17.99 10.62
CA GLU A 188 -18.13 16.91 11.60
C GLU A 188 -17.23 15.81 11.03
N ARG A 189 -17.16 15.67 9.70
CA ARG A 189 -16.20 14.77 9.06
C ARG A 189 -14.74 15.21 9.21
N LYS A 190 -14.50 16.52 9.45
CA LYS A 190 -13.14 17.10 9.49
C LYS A 190 -12.79 17.71 10.84
N TYR A 191 -13.78 18.12 11.61
CA TYR A 191 -13.59 18.85 12.86
C TYR A 191 -14.49 18.31 13.97
N LYS A 192 -14.00 18.40 15.21
CA LYS A 192 -14.84 18.24 16.40
C LYS A 192 -15.64 19.52 16.58
N VAL A 193 -16.97 19.44 16.43
CA VAL A 193 -17.88 20.58 16.56
C VAL A 193 -18.37 20.67 18.00
N THR A 194 -18.14 21.83 18.64
CA THR A 194 -18.65 22.12 19.99
C THR A 194 -20.06 22.74 19.91
N PRO A 195 -20.84 22.70 21.00
CA PRO A 195 -22.17 23.35 21.03
C PRO A 195 -22.12 24.83 20.67
N SER A 196 -21.06 25.56 21.04
CA SER A 196 -20.89 26.97 20.70
C SER A 196 -20.66 27.17 19.19
N VAL A 197 -19.88 26.31 18.55
CA VAL A 197 -19.67 26.33 17.09
C VAL A 197 -20.97 26.00 16.36
N LYS A 198 -21.70 24.97 16.81
CA LYS A 198 -23.00 24.61 16.23
C LYS A 198 -23.96 25.78 16.27
N LYS A 199 -24.11 26.43 17.43
CA LYS A 199 -24.96 27.63 17.60
C LYS A 199 -24.53 28.78 16.69
N GLY A 200 -23.19 29.00 16.54
CA GLY A 200 -22.66 30.03 15.66
C GLY A 200 -22.98 29.74 14.19
N LEU A 201 -22.77 28.52 13.69
CA LEU A 201 -23.07 28.17 12.30
C LEU A 201 -24.57 28.23 12.00
N THR A 202 -25.44 27.84 12.95
CA THR A 202 -26.90 28.00 12.80
C THR A 202 -27.28 29.48 12.62
N ALA A 203 -26.74 30.36 13.44
CA ALA A 203 -26.99 31.78 13.33
C ALA A 203 -26.49 32.41 12.01
N GLU A 204 -25.41 31.86 11.43
CA GLU A 204 -24.91 32.33 10.12
C GLU A 204 -25.82 31.86 8.97
N ILE A 205 -26.38 30.65 9.05
CA ILE A 205 -27.36 30.15 8.05
C ILE A 205 -28.67 30.96 8.12
N GLU A 206 -29.14 31.30 9.30
CA GLU A 206 -30.36 32.12 9.48
C GLU A 206 -30.20 33.54 8.96
N LYS A 207 -28.98 34.05 8.81
CA LYS A 207 -28.69 35.39 8.25
C LYS A 207 -28.45 35.37 6.73
N ALA A 208 -28.13 34.21 6.14
CA ALA A 208 -27.75 34.09 4.74
C ALA A 208 -28.97 33.95 3.82
#